data_fcd570b823037695a65f6790fe6fc250
#
_entry.id   fcd570b823037695a65f6790fe6fc250
#
_cell.length_a   1.000
_cell.length_b   1.000
_cell.length_c   1.000
_cell.angle_alpha   90.00
_cell.angle_beta   90.00
_cell.angle_gamma   90.00
#
_symmetry.space_group_name_H-M   'P 1'
#
loop_
_entity.id
_entity.type
_entity.pdbx_description
1 polymer ?
#
loop_
_entity_poly.entity_id
_entity_poly.type
_entity_poly.pdbx_seq_one_letter_code
_entity_poly.pdbx_strand_id
1 'polypeptide(L)'
;MSAALIYVMGPSGVGKDSLLNWLRAHVRSLPTPPALHFARRTVTRSLDNSNEDHEAVGFDAFAQLLQAGAFALHWQAHDLHYGVRHEEIAGRSGWVMVNGSRAYAAQARVLFPGMTALHVSAPEAVVRARLAARQRETAEEVEARIQRSQSAGVAAAPGDLHIVNADALETTGQRLCEMLQIRTGLRLTDPI
;
A
#
# COMPACT_ATOMS: atom_id res chain seq x y z
N MET A 1 9.71 9.76 19.77
CA MET A 1 9.83 10.11 18.32
C MET A 1 8.66 9.45 17.62
N SER A 2 7.91 10.17 16.80
CA SER A 2 6.83 9.59 15.97
C SER A 2 7.43 8.77 14.83
N ALA A 3 6.79 7.67 14.47
CA ALA A 3 7.21 6.86 13.34
C ALA A 3 7.19 7.67 12.03
N ALA A 4 8.17 7.42 11.16
CA ALA A 4 8.16 7.95 9.80
C ALA A 4 7.23 7.09 8.91
N LEU A 5 6.50 7.73 8.00
CA LEU A 5 5.49 7.06 7.18
C LEU A 5 5.98 6.79 5.77
N ILE A 6 5.82 5.54 5.29
CA ILE A 6 5.92 5.16 3.89
C ILE A 6 4.50 4.92 3.38
N TYR A 7 4.03 5.78 2.49
CA TYR A 7 2.68 5.71 1.92
C TYR A 7 2.72 5.06 0.54
N VAL A 8 2.33 3.79 0.45
CA VAL A 8 2.38 3.00 -0.77
C VAL A 8 1.13 3.24 -1.60
N MET A 9 1.30 3.64 -2.83
CA MET A 9 0.19 3.90 -3.75
C MET A 9 0.49 3.43 -5.17
N GLY A 10 -0.53 3.29 -5.95
CA GLY A 10 -0.43 2.87 -7.35
C GLY A 10 -1.77 2.38 -7.89
N PRO A 11 -1.91 2.22 -9.20
CA PRO A 11 -3.13 1.76 -9.83
C PRO A 11 -3.63 0.41 -9.32
N SER A 12 -4.89 0.12 -9.58
CA SER A 12 -5.41 -1.24 -9.38
C SER A 12 -4.74 -2.21 -10.35
N GLY A 13 -4.44 -3.43 -9.91
CA GLY A 13 -3.84 -4.46 -10.76
C GLY A 13 -2.31 -4.41 -10.89
N VAL A 14 -1.62 -3.37 -10.41
CA VAL A 14 -0.14 -3.28 -10.48
C VAL A 14 0.59 -4.24 -9.53
N GLY A 15 -0.15 -4.95 -8.64
CA GLY A 15 0.44 -5.92 -7.73
C GLY A 15 0.96 -5.36 -6.41
N LYS A 16 0.44 -4.20 -5.94
CA LYS A 16 0.82 -3.62 -4.63
C LYS A 16 0.72 -4.61 -3.49
N ASP A 17 -0.44 -5.28 -3.36
CA ASP A 17 -0.71 -6.19 -2.23
C ASP A 17 0.25 -7.39 -2.25
N SER A 18 0.51 -7.94 -3.44
CA SER A 18 1.49 -9.02 -3.61
C SER A 18 2.90 -8.59 -3.20
N LEU A 19 3.31 -7.38 -3.63
CA LEU A 19 4.63 -6.84 -3.31
C LEU A 19 4.77 -6.54 -1.81
N LEU A 20 3.72 -5.98 -1.19
CA LEU A 20 3.70 -5.73 0.26
C LEU A 20 3.69 -7.03 1.07
N ASN A 21 2.96 -8.04 0.63
CA ASN A 21 2.95 -9.35 1.28
C ASN A 21 4.32 -10.05 1.17
N TRP A 22 4.95 -9.97 -0.01
CA TRP A 22 6.31 -10.47 -0.19
C TRP A 22 7.28 -9.76 0.75
N LEU A 23 7.27 -8.42 0.78
CA LEU A 23 8.14 -7.63 1.66
C LEU A 23 7.90 -7.95 3.14
N ARG A 24 6.64 -8.11 3.56
CA ARG A 24 6.28 -8.49 4.93
C ARG A 24 6.85 -9.87 5.29
N ALA A 25 6.75 -10.84 4.39
CA ALA A 25 7.30 -12.18 4.60
C ALA A 25 8.83 -12.15 4.66
N HIS A 26 9.46 -11.41 3.74
CA HIS A 26 10.90 -11.22 3.69
C HIS A 26 11.44 -10.58 4.98
N VAL A 27 10.85 -9.47 5.44
CA VAL A 27 11.24 -8.78 6.69
C VAL A 27 11.14 -9.71 7.90
N ARG A 28 10.11 -10.57 7.95
CA ARG A 28 9.93 -11.54 9.05
C ARG A 28 10.96 -12.67 9.03
N SER A 29 11.54 -12.98 7.87
CA SER A 29 12.55 -14.04 7.72
C SER A 29 13.97 -13.55 8.05
N LEU A 30 14.19 -12.24 8.17
CA LEU A 30 15.50 -11.70 8.50
C LEU A 30 15.91 -12.08 9.93
N PRO A 31 17.19 -12.40 10.17
CA PRO A 31 17.71 -12.76 11.51
C PRO A 31 17.43 -11.68 12.56
N THR A 32 17.48 -10.42 12.14
CA THR A 32 17.14 -9.25 12.97
C THR A 32 16.11 -8.42 12.24
N PRO A 33 14.81 -8.58 12.51
CA PRO A 33 13.77 -7.80 11.85
C PRO A 33 13.95 -6.30 12.10
N PRO A 34 13.92 -5.47 11.04
CA PRO A 34 14.04 -4.03 11.16
C PRO A 34 12.80 -3.41 11.81
N ALA A 35 12.93 -2.17 12.32
CA ALA A 35 11.81 -1.40 12.85
C ALA A 35 10.91 -0.88 11.71
N LEU A 36 10.24 -1.81 11.01
CA LEU A 36 9.28 -1.58 9.93
C LEU A 36 7.95 -2.25 10.27
N HIS A 37 6.94 -1.44 10.57
CA HIS A 37 5.58 -1.89 10.82
C HIS A 37 4.72 -1.76 9.55
N PHE A 38 3.90 -2.76 9.26
CA PHE A 38 2.93 -2.73 8.18
C PHE A 38 1.56 -2.46 8.77
N ALA A 39 1.07 -1.23 8.60
CA ALA A 39 -0.21 -0.81 9.15
C ALA A 39 -1.35 -1.64 8.59
N ARG A 40 -2.20 -2.17 9.48
CA ARG A 40 -3.41 -2.89 9.12
C ARG A 40 -4.51 -1.90 8.79
N ARG A 41 -5.20 -2.10 7.68
CA ARG A 41 -6.35 -1.29 7.30
C ARG A 41 -7.63 -1.85 7.89
N THR A 42 -8.53 -0.98 8.34
CA THR A 42 -9.93 -1.30 8.60
C THR A 42 -10.73 -1.04 7.32
N VAL A 43 -11.48 -2.02 6.82
CA VAL A 43 -12.15 -1.95 5.50
C VAL A 43 -13.58 -2.47 5.62
N THR A 44 -14.54 -1.79 4.96
CA THR A 44 -15.95 -2.23 4.89
C THR A 44 -16.15 -3.34 3.85
N ARG A 45 -15.31 -4.37 3.88
CA ARG A 45 -15.33 -5.52 2.99
C ARG A 45 -15.20 -6.82 3.79
N SER A 46 -15.92 -7.88 3.38
CA SER A 46 -15.77 -9.21 4.00
C SER A 46 -14.33 -9.75 3.84
N LEU A 47 -13.89 -10.56 4.80
CA LEU A 47 -12.55 -11.17 4.81
C LEU A 47 -12.30 -12.12 3.63
N ASP A 48 -13.36 -12.72 3.07
CA ASP A 48 -13.29 -13.85 2.14
C ASP A 48 -12.70 -13.52 0.75
N ASN A 49 -12.44 -12.25 0.45
CA ASN A 49 -12.11 -11.81 -0.92
C ASN A 49 -10.78 -11.07 -1.06
N SER A 50 -9.89 -11.09 -0.09
CA SER A 50 -8.62 -10.36 -0.22
C SER A 50 -7.41 -11.16 0.25
N ASN A 51 -6.32 -11.04 -0.50
CA ASN A 51 -4.98 -11.52 -0.09
C ASN A 51 -4.28 -10.55 0.87
N GLU A 52 -4.99 -9.55 1.40
CA GLU A 52 -4.46 -8.54 2.29
C GLU A 52 -4.93 -8.78 3.71
N ASP A 53 -4.01 -8.65 4.67
CA ASP A 53 -4.32 -8.62 6.10
C ASP A 53 -5.01 -7.28 6.41
N HIS A 54 -6.33 -7.30 6.60
CA HIS A 54 -7.13 -6.15 6.98
C HIS A 54 -8.17 -6.52 8.05
N GLU A 55 -8.61 -5.53 8.79
CA GLU A 55 -9.76 -5.67 9.69
C GLU A 55 -11.04 -5.42 8.89
N ALA A 56 -11.88 -6.44 8.74
CA ALA A 56 -13.18 -6.32 8.09
C ALA A 56 -14.22 -5.83 9.09
N VAL A 57 -14.97 -4.79 8.73
CA VAL A 57 -16.07 -4.26 9.53
C VAL A 57 -17.29 -3.95 8.65
N GLY A 58 -18.48 -3.91 9.23
CA GLY A 58 -19.67 -3.41 8.55
C GLY A 58 -19.64 -1.87 8.42
N PHE A 59 -20.48 -1.33 7.52
CA PHE A 59 -20.58 0.12 7.29
C PHE A 59 -20.91 0.90 8.55
N ASP A 60 -21.86 0.40 9.37
CA ASP A 60 -22.27 1.07 10.61
C ASP A 60 -21.13 1.11 11.64
N ALA A 61 -20.40 0.01 11.78
CA ALA A 61 -19.24 -0.06 12.68
C ALA A 61 -18.12 0.86 12.21
N PHE A 62 -17.89 0.96 10.90
CA PHE A 62 -16.92 1.91 10.34
C PHE A 62 -17.35 3.36 10.62
N ALA A 63 -18.63 3.70 10.44
CA ALA A 63 -19.16 5.03 10.73
C ALA A 63 -19.00 5.41 12.21
N GLN A 64 -19.25 4.49 13.13
CA GLN A 64 -19.02 4.69 14.56
C GLN A 64 -17.56 4.96 14.89
N LEU A 65 -16.63 4.18 14.30
CA LEU A 65 -15.19 4.39 14.44
C LEU A 65 -14.75 5.75 13.90
N LEU A 66 -15.31 6.17 12.76
CA LEU A 66 -15.03 7.47 12.15
C LEU A 66 -15.51 8.62 13.05
N GLN A 67 -16.73 8.54 13.57
CA GLN A 67 -17.29 9.53 14.50
C GLN A 67 -16.50 9.60 15.81
N ALA A 68 -15.98 8.47 16.29
CA ALA A 68 -15.11 8.41 17.46
C ALA A 68 -13.69 8.93 17.21
N GLY A 69 -13.36 9.36 15.97
CA GLY A 69 -12.03 9.84 15.64
C GLY A 69 -10.95 8.75 15.69
N ALA A 70 -11.31 7.48 15.45
CA ALA A 70 -10.38 6.36 15.59
C ALA A 70 -9.31 6.28 14.48
N PHE A 71 -9.50 7.00 13.37
CA PHE A 71 -8.63 6.88 12.20
C PHE A 71 -7.65 8.04 12.06
N ALA A 72 -6.37 7.72 11.93
CA ALA A 72 -5.32 8.64 11.52
C ALA A 72 -5.40 9.01 10.02
N LEU A 73 -5.84 8.04 9.20
CA LEU A 73 -6.10 8.20 7.77
C LEU A 73 -7.40 7.47 7.43
N HIS A 74 -8.26 8.07 6.60
CA HIS A 74 -9.45 7.40 6.08
C HIS A 74 -9.83 7.93 4.70
N TRP A 75 -10.35 7.06 3.85
CA TRP A 75 -10.80 7.42 2.49
C TRP A 75 -11.86 6.45 1.99
N GLN A 76 -12.53 6.84 0.93
CA GLN A 76 -13.45 6.00 0.18
C GLN A 76 -12.85 5.67 -1.20
N ALA A 77 -12.96 4.43 -1.61
CA ALA A 77 -12.59 3.98 -2.96
C ALA A 77 -13.37 2.71 -3.32
N HIS A 78 -13.86 2.62 -4.57
CA HIS A 78 -14.57 1.43 -5.07
C HIS A 78 -15.75 0.99 -4.17
N ASP A 79 -16.57 1.95 -3.76
CA ASP A 79 -17.75 1.76 -2.89
C ASP A 79 -17.43 1.17 -1.50
N LEU A 80 -16.16 1.18 -1.11
CA LEU A 80 -15.69 0.75 0.18
C LEU A 80 -15.05 1.90 0.95
N HIS A 81 -15.16 1.84 2.28
CA HIS A 81 -14.43 2.71 3.18
C HIS A 81 -13.18 2.02 3.71
N TYR A 82 -12.10 2.78 3.80
CA TYR A 82 -10.79 2.35 4.28
C TYR A 82 -10.33 3.28 5.39
N GLY A 83 -9.82 2.73 6.46
CA GLY A 83 -9.23 3.47 7.56
C GLY A 83 -7.90 2.86 8.00
N VAL A 84 -7.01 3.71 8.52
CA VAL A 84 -5.82 3.29 9.27
C VAL A 84 -5.98 3.88 10.66
N ARG A 85 -6.08 3.05 11.67
CA ARG A 85 -6.30 3.50 13.05
C ARG A 85 -5.07 4.22 13.59
N HIS A 86 -5.28 5.12 14.55
CA HIS A 86 -4.18 5.82 15.22
C HIS A 86 -3.16 4.85 15.84
N GLU A 87 -3.61 3.74 16.43
CA GLU A 87 -2.76 2.70 17.05
C GLU A 87 -1.80 2.00 16.07
N GLU A 88 -2.11 2.03 14.77
CA GLU A 88 -1.25 1.48 13.74
C GLU A 88 -0.03 2.37 13.45
N ILE A 89 -0.10 3.65 13.82
CA ILE A 89 0.95 4.65 13.55
C ILE A 89 1.52 5.21 14.85
N ALA A 90 0.65 5.61 15.78
CA ALA A 90 1.06 6.23 17.03
C ALA A 90 1.80 5.24 17.94
N GLY A 91 2.84 5.73 18.64
CA GLY A 91 3.64 4.92 19.55
C GLY A 91 4.59 3.92 18.88
N ARG A 92 4.58 3.83 17.54
CA ARG A 92 5.56 3.01 16.81
C ARG A 92 6.90 3.71 16.73
N SER A 93 7.96 2.93 16.77
CA SER A 93 9.33 3.38 16.48
C SER A 93 9.71 2.99 15.06
N GLY A 94 10.60 3.75 14.42
CA GLY A 94 11.09 3.46 13.08
C GLY A 94 10.12 3.87 11.98
N TRP A 95 9.75 2.96 11.09
CA TRP A 95 8.95 3.22 9.91
C TRP A 95 7.61 2.48 9.92
N VAL A 96 6.57 3.15 9.46
CA VAL A 96 5.24 2.55 9.26
C VAL A 96 4.89 2.60 7.79
N MET A 97 4.59 1.45 7.21
CA MET A 97 4.17 1.30 5.83
C MET A 97 2.65 1.20 5.73
N VAL A 98 2.03 2.11 4.99
CA VAL A 98 0.58 2.19 4.77
C VAL A 98 0.26 1.89 3.32
N ASN A 99 -0.59 0.91 3.06
CA ASN A 99 -1.17 0.67 1.74
C ASN A 99 -2.32 1.66 1.49
N GLY A 100 -2.03 2.74 0.78
CA GLY A 100 -2.90 3.89 0.60
C GLY A 100 -3.57 3.99 -0.77
N SER A 101 -4.35 5.06 -0.94
CA SER A 101 -5.01 5.42 -2.19
C SER A 101 -4.31 6.59 -2.87
N ARG A 102 -4.16 6.55 -4.20
CA ARG A 102 -3.64 7.68 -4.98
C ARG A 102 -4.49 8.93 -4.80
N ALA A 103 -5.81 8.77 -4.86
CA ALA A 103 -6.74 9.91 -4.74
C ALA A 103 -6.64 10.61 -3.37
N TYR A 104 -6.25 9.89 -2.33
CA TYR A 104 -6.11 10.43 -0.97
C TYR A 104 -4.68 10.92 -0.64
N ALA A 105 -3.72 10.71 -1.53
CA ALA A 105 -2.30 10.97 -1.25
C ALA A 105 -2.00 12.43 -0.87
N ALA A 106 -2.68 13.40 -1.51
CA ALA A 106 -2.52 14.82 -1.18
C ALA A 106 -2.97 15.12 0.26
N GLN A 107 -4.12 14.58 0.68
CA GLN A 107 -4.62 14.74 2.06
C GLN A 107 -3.72 14.02 3.07
N ALA A 108 -3.25 12.81 2.73
CA ALA A 108 -2.31 12.09 3.57
C ALA A 108 -1.02 12.89 3.80
N ARG A 109 -0.53 13.60 2.76
CA ARG A 109 0.66 14.45 2.86
C ARG A 109 0.44 15.69 3.73
N VAL A 110 -0.77 16.24 3.74
CA VAL A 110 -1.13 17.34 4.67
C VAL A 110 -1.09 16.84 6.12
N LEU A 111 -1.62 15.65 6.38
CA LEU A 111 -1.65 15.07 7.74
C LEU A 111 -0.26 14.56 8.17
N PHE A 112 0.56 14.10 7.24
CA PHE A 112 1.90 13.57 7.46
C PHE A 112 2.91 14.22 6.50
N PRO A 113 3.32 15.50 6.74
CA PRO A 113 4.19 16.24 5.81
C PRO A 113 5.54 15.57 5.55
N GLY A 114 6.05 14.80 6.52
CA GLY A 114 7.30 14.03 6.41
C GLY A 114 7.16 12.65 5.77
N MET A 115 5.98 12.29 5.24
CA MET A 115 5.81 10.98 4.62
C MET A 115 6.64 10.84 3.34
N THR A 116 7.13 9.63 3.09
CA THR A 116 7.70 9.22 1.80
C THR A 116 6.63 8.47 1.02
N ALA A 117 6.25 8.94 -0.16
CA ALA A 117 5.36 8.17 -1.00
C ALA A 117 6.16 7.14 -1.81
N LEU A 118 5.63 5.91 -1.88
CA LEU A 118 6.12 4.85 -2.76
C LEU A 118 5.10 4.61 -3.86
N HIS A 119 5.43 5.02 -5.07
CA HIS A 119 4.63 4.81 -6.26
C HIS A 119 4.95 3.44 -6.87
N VAL A 120 3.97 2.54 -6.88
CA VAL A 120 4.08 1.25 -7.56
C VAL A 120 3.36 1.35 -8.89
N SER A 121 4.08 1.07 -9.98
CA SER A 121 3.55 1.02 -11.34
C SER A 121 3.82 -0.32 -11.99
N ALA A 122 3.18 -0.59 -13.12
CA ALA A 122 3.49 -1.70 -14.01
C ALA A 122 3.11 -1.32 -15.44
N PRO A 123 3.79 -1.86 -16.47
CA PRO A 123 3.37 -1.70 -17.85
C PRO A 123 1.92 -2.19 -18.06
N GLU A 124 1.17 -1.52 -18.91
CA GLU A 124 -0.24 -1.86 -19.17
C GLU A 124 -0.42 -3.33 -19.57
N ALA A 125 0.45 -3.83 -20.46
CA ALA A 125 0.41 -5.23 -20.89
C ALA A 125 0.51 -6.21 -19.71
N VAL A 126 1.34 -5.89 -18.70
CA VAL A 126 1.51 -6.71 -17.49
C VAL A 126 0.26 -6.63 -16.61
N VAL A 127 -0.31 -5.43 -16.46
CA VAL A 127 -1.55 -5.24 -15.69
C VAL A 127 -2.69 -6.02 -16.34
N ARG A 128 -2.85 -5.90 -17.66
CA ARG A 128 -3.86 -6.60 -18.45
C ARG A 128 -3.74 -8.12 -18.30
N ALA A 129 -2.54 -8.66 -18.46
CA ALA A 129 -2.28 -10.09 -18.29
C ALA A 129 -2.62 -10.58 -16.85
N ARG A 130 -2.25 -9.81 -15.83
CA ARG A 130 -2.55 -10.14 -14.43
C ARG A 130 -4.04 -10.11 -14.11
N LEU A 131 -4.78 -9.15 -14.66
CA LEU A 131 -6.24 -9.06 -14.48
C LEU A 131 -6.94 -10.22 -15.19
N ALA A 132 -6.56 -10.51 -16.43
CA ALA A 132 -7.10 -11.64 -17.20
C ALA A 132 -6.86 -12.99 -16.50
N ALA A 133 -5.66 -13.22 -15.96
CA ALA A 133 -5.32 -14.45 -15.24
C ALA A 133 -6.13 -14.68 -13.96
N ARG A 134 -6.72 -13.63 -13.36
CA ARG A 134 -7.58 -13.75 -12.17
C ARG A 134 -8.98 -14.27 -12.46
N GLN A 135 -9.43 -14.22 -13.71
CA GLN A 135 -10.75 -14.72 -14.17
C GLN A 135 -11.94 -14.23 -13.33
N ARG A 136 -11.85 -13.01 -12.77
CA ARG A 136 -12.88 -12.43 -11.89
C ARG A 136 -13.66 -11.31 -12.56
N GLU A 137 -13.23 -10.87 -13.74
CA GLU A 137 -13.75 -9.70 -14.44
C GLU A 137 -13.91 -10.01 -15.93
N THR A 138 -14.90 -9.39 -16.57
CA THR A 138 -15.08 -9.44 -18.02
C THR A 138 -14.01 -8.62 -18.73
N ALA A 139 -13.86 -8.78 -20.04
CA ALA A 139 -12.90 -7.99 -20.82
C ALA A 139 -13.21 -6.48 -20.76
N GLU A 140 -14.50 -6.12 -20.76
CA GLU A 140 -14.96 -4.72 -20.65
C GLU A 140 -14.64 -4.13 -19.27
N GLU A 141 -14.81 -4.89 -18.20
CA GLU A 141 -14.47 -4.45 -16.84
C GLU A 141 -12.97 -4.25 -16.69
N VAL A 142 -12.15 -5.12 -17.25
CA VAL A 142 -10.69 -4.99 -17.30
C VAL A 142 -10.30 -3.71 -18.02
N GLU A 143 -10.89 -3.42 -19.20
CA GLU A 143 -10.61 -2.23 -19.98
C GLU A 143 -11.00 -0.95 -19.23
N ALA A 144 -12.20 -0.89 -18.69
CA ALA A 144 -12.67 0.22 -17.87
C ALA A 144 -11.77 0.47 -16.64
N ARG A 145 -11.20 -0.58 -16.07
CA ARG A 145 -10.28 -0.51 -14.94
C ARG A 145 -8.91 0.05 -15.34
N ILE A 146 -8.41 -0.35 -16.50
CA ILE A 146 -7.16 0.18 -17.06
C ILE A 146 -7.31 1.68 -17.35
N GLN A 147 -8.37 2.08 -18.03
CA GLN A 147 -8.64 3.49 -18.35
C GLN A 147 -8.75 4.36 -17.08
N ARG A 148 -9.51 3.92 -16.07
CA ARG A 148 -9.57 4.59 -14.77
C ARG A 148 -8.21 4.69 -14.08
N SER A 149 -7.31 3.73 -14.31
CA SER A 149 -5.99 3.74 -13.72
C SER A 149 -5.06 4.78 -14.31
N GLN A 150 -5.26 5.15 -15.58
CA GLN A 150 -4.45 6.13 -16.30
C GLN A 150 -4.84 7.58 -15.94
N SER A 151 -6.10 7.83 -15.62
CA SER A 151 -6.63 9.19 -15.37
C SER A 151 -6.24 9.80 -14.03
N ALA A 152 -5.80 9.02 -13.06
CA ALA A 152 -5.45 9.50 -11.72
C ALA A 152 -3.93 9.70 -11.59
N GLY A 153 -3.38 10.70 -12.25
CA GLY A 153 -2.00 11.13 -12.03
C GLY A 153 -1.84 11.76 -10.64
N VAL A 154 -0.87 11.29 -9.86
CA VAL A 154 -0.42 11.98 -8.64
C VAL A 154 0.93 12.56 -8.94
N ALA A 155 1.09 13.89 -8.78
CA ALA A 155 2.38 14.53 -8.92
C ALA A 155 3.36 13.94 -7.90
N ALA A 156 4.51 13.49 -8.38
CA ALA A 156 5.59 13.06 -7.51
C ALA A 156 6.19 14.29 -6.80
N ALA A 157 6.47 14.14 -5.52
CA ALA A 157 7.20 15.14 -4.76
C ALA A 157 8.69 14.75 -4.67
N PRO A 158 9.60 15.71 -4.43
CA PRO A 158 10.99 15.41 -4.17
C PRO A 158 11.14 14.40 -3.03
N GLY A 159 11.88 13.32 -3.27
CA GLY A 159 12.09 12.25 -2.30
C GLY A 159 11.06 11.12 -2.32
N ASP A 160 10.05 11.19 -3.19
CA ASP A 160 9.17 10.06 -3.44
C ASP A 160 9.93 8.93 -4.17
N LEU A 161 9.53 7.70 -3.87
CA LEU A 161 10.10 6.49 -4.46
C LEU A 161 9.20 5.97 -5.58
N HIS A 162 9.82 5.40 -6.61
CA HIS A 162 9.10 4.80 -7.74
C HIS A 162 9.64 3.41 -8.03
N ILE A 163 8.74 2.42 -8.08
CA ILE A 163 9.09 1.07 -8.47
C ILE A 163 8.18 0.57 -9.59
N VAL A 164 8.79 -0.04 -10.60
CA VAL A 164 8.08 -0.70 -11.71
C VAL A 164 8.02 -2.19 -11.40
N ASN A 165 6.81 -2.70 -11.18
CA ASN A 165 6.54 -4.11 -10.89
C ASN A 165 6.23 -4.87 -12.20
N ALA A 166 7.24 -5.03 -13.05
CA ALA A 166 7.14 -5.71 -14.34
C ALA A 166 7.74 -7.12 -14.34
N ASP A 167 8.69 -7.38 -13.46
CA ASP A 167 9.45 -8.62 -13.38
C ASP A 167 8.81 -9.65 -12.44
N ALA A 168 9.51 -10.75 -12.19
CA ALA A 168 9.17 -11.68 -11.13
C ALA A 168 9.04 -10.96 -9.78
N LEU A 169 8.10 -11.42 -8.94
CA LEU A 169 7.81 -10.80 -7.65
C LEU A 169 9.06 -10.72 -6.76
N GLU A 170 9.88 -11.78 -6.76
CA GLU A 170 11.15 -11.86 -6.03
C GLU A 170 12.11 -10.74 -6.46
N THR A 171 12.34 -10.60 -7.77
CA THR A 171 13.25 -9.58 -8.35
C THR A 171 12.78 -8.17 -8.02
N THR A 172 11.48 -7.91 -8.15
CA THR A 172 10.91 -6.59 -7.80
C THR A 172 10.98 -6.35 -6.30
N GLY A 173 10.77 -7.38 -5.49
CA GLY A 173 10.86 -7.32 -4.04
C GLY A 173 12.26 -6.98 -3.55
N GLN A 174 13.29 -7.61 -4.12
CA GLN A 174 14.70 -7.33 -3.79
C GLN A 174 15.07 -5.87 -4.13
N ARG A 175 14.71 -5.38 -5.31
CA ARG A 175 14.89 -3.96 -5.68
C ARG A 175 14.16 -3.00 -4.73
N LEU A 176 12.96 -3.40 -4.26
CA LEU A 176 12.24 -2.61 -3.26
C LEU A 176 13.00 -2.56 -1.94
N CYS A 177 13.56 -3.68 -1.48
CA CYS A 177 14.40 -3.71 -0.27
C CYS A 177 15.60 -2.77 -0.37
N GLU A 178 16.35 -2.82 -1.48
CA GLU A 178 17.50 -1.94 -1.72
C GLU A 178 17.08 -0.46 -1.71
N MET A 179 16.00 -0.12 -2.41
CA MET A 179 15.48 1.25 -2.47
C MET A 179 15.05 1.76 -1.09
N LEU A 180 14.33 0.93 -0.33
CA LEU A 180 13.90 1.27 1.02
C LEU A 180 15.09 1.38 1.97
N GLN A 181 16.09 0.50 1.86
CA GLN A 181 17.30 0.56 2.67
C GLN A 181 18.05 1.87 2.49
N ILE A 182 18.24 2.33 1.24
CA ILE A 182 18.85 3.63 0.91
C ILE A 182 18.03 4.79 1.52
N ARG A 183 16.70 4.71 1.43
CA ARG A 183 15.80 5.80 1.87
C ARG A 183 15.65 5.88 3.38
N THR A 184 15.62 4.72 4.06
CA THR A 184 15.22 4.61 5.47
C THR A 184 16.37 4.30 6.42
N GLY A 185 17.48 3.80 5.89
CA GLY A 185 18.57 3.24 6.69
C GLY A 185 18.25 1.89 7.34
N LEU A 186 17.08 1.30 7.05
CA LEU A 186 16.73 -0.03 7.56
C LEU A 186 17.58 -1.11 6.88
N ARG A 187 17.98 -2.12 7.61
CA ARG A 187 18.64 -3.31 7.04
C ARG A 187 17.54 -4.26 6.54
N LEU A 188 17.36 -4.30 5.23
CA LEU A 188 16.33 -5.10 4.55
C LEU A 188 16.91 -6.20 3.65
N THR A 189 18.24 -6.29 3.57
CA THR A 189 18.96 -7.36 2.88
C THR A 189 19.95 -8.00 3.84
N ASP A 190 20.21 -9.29 3.67
CA ASP A 190 21.28 -9.93 4.42
C ASP A 190 22.62 -9.28 4.10
N PRO A 191 23.52 -9.11 5.09
CA PRO A 191 24.87 -8.68 4.79
C PRO A 191 25.54 -9.74 3.91
N ILE A 192 26.07 -9.29 2.77
CA ILE A 192 26.91 -10.10 1.87
C ILE A 192 28.20 -10.46 2.60
#